data_6741c03121ddceb6b4d3cc9920d8b9be
#
_entry.id   6741c03121ddceb6b4d3cc9920d8b9be
#
_cell.length_a   1.000
_cell.length_b   1.000
_cell.length_c   1.000
_cell.angle_alpha   90.00
_cell.angle_beta   90.00
_cell.angle_gamma   90.00
#
_symmetry.space_group_name_H-M   'P 1'
#
loop_
_entity.id
_entity.type
_entity.pdbx_description
1 polymer ?
#
loop_
_entity_poly.entity_id
_entity_poly.type
_entity_poly.pdbx_seq_one_letter_code
_entity_poly.pdbx_strand_id
1 'polypeptide(L)'
;MSKKSQKRRANGDGWVYQDGSQWRFKLAVGFDPVTGKVQYRGGRATSHAEATEKLRKLQAEFLAGRVAAPIKGSLGKFLDEWVENVIKPNRADATFRQYRWLIDQHLIPHVGKKRIEDLRRPDVQRLISLKASQTVQSRSKDGADAPDKKLSRSTLRLIRAVLHAAYEDAIRDGLASVNPASHVELPKAVKQAPVSLTPEEARKLLDAASQSDLPEFWNFLFMTGTRLAEACGVRWQDVDFDAGTVSISGQLLRKDRVLTYIPGTKTNQIRSLHLVESLLSQLRALKSKQLVEGVSEPEGIVFLNPYGRRLDPKFVRDRLAELCIAANVKVISPHKARHTAATLAHAATGDIHAVQKLLGHSQVSLTADLYGHSSSIAQKRVANALEQLINPSHYDREN
;
A
#
# COMPACT_ATOMS: atom_id res chain seq x y z
N MET A 1 -6.36 -37.68 -55.57
CA MET A 1 -7.26 -37.36 -54.42
C MET A 1 -6.96 -35.96 -53.92
N SER A 2 -7.84 -35.02 -54.26
CA SER A 2 -7.67 -33.58 -53.95
C SER A 2 -7.88 -33.30 -52.47
N LYS A 3 -6.87 -32.73 -51.78
CA LYS A 3 -7.02 -32.21 -50.43
C LYS A 3 -7.96 -31.00 -50.47
N LYS A 4 -9.21 -31.15 -50.04
CA LYS A 4 -10.11 -30.03 -49.80
C LYS A 4 -9.45 -29.06 -48.80
N SER A 5 -9.15 -27.86 -49.26
CA SER A 5 -8.69 -26.73 -48.44
C SER A 5 -9.75 -26.47 -47.37
N GLN A 6 -9.40 -26.70 -46.08
CA GLN A 6 -10.27 -26.31 -44.98
C GLN A 6 -10.31 -24.80 -44.94
N LYS A 7 -11.42 -24.18 -45.36
CA LYS A 7 -11.68 -22.75 -45.12
C LYS A 7 -11.49 -22.44 -43.63
N ARG A 8 -10.66 -21.44 -43.30
CA ARG A 8 -10.55 -20.91 -41.95
C ARG A 8 -11.94 -20.42 -41.52
N ARG A 9 -12.44 -20.95 -40.40
CA ARG A 9 -13.73 -20.57 -39.84
C ARG A 9 -13.59 -19.22 -39.12
N ALA A 10 -14.59 -18.36 -39.25
CA ALA A 10 -14.64 -17.06 -38.60
C ALA A 10 -14.90 -17.19 -37.07
N ASN A 11 -14.58 -16.14 -36.31
CA ASN A 11 -14.96 -16.07 -34.90
C ASN A 11 -16.49 -16.13 -34.76
N GLY A 12 -16.97 -16.96 -33.83
CA GLY A 12 -18.40 -17.19 -33.64
C GLY A 12 -18.97 -18.39 -34.44
N ASP A 13 -18.19 -18.96 -35.35
CA ASP A 13 -18.60 -20.17 -36.04
C ASP A 13 -18.56 -21.39 -35.12
N GLY A 14 -19.69 -22.03 -34.94
CA GLY A 14 -19.83 -23.24 -34.13
C GLY A 14 -20.32 -24.42 -34.91
N TRP A 15 -20.06 -25.63 -34.44
CA TRP A 15 -20.57 -26.86 -35.03
C TRP A 15 -20.73 -27.97 -34.00
N VAL A 16 -21.62 -28.89 -34.33
CA VAL A 16 -21.86 -30.13 -33.58
C VAL A 16 -21.37 -31.29 -34.40
N TYR A 17 -20.78 -32.30 -33.80
CA TYR A 17 -20.32 -33.53 -34.45
C TYR A 17 -20.37 -34.71 -33.49
N GLN A 18 -20.44 -35.89 -34.03
CA GLN A 18 -20.43 -37.13 -33.28
C GLN A 18 -18.98 -37.64 -33.10
N ASP A 19 -18.64 -38.04 -31.88
CA ASP A 19 -17.32 -38.58 -31.51
C ASP A 19 -17.54 -39.88 -30.71
N GLY A 20 -17.50 -40.98 -31.42
CA GLY A 20 -17.91 -42.30 -30.87
C GLY A 20 -19.38 -42.32 -30.49
N SER A 21 -19.69 -42.71 -29.24
CA SER A 21 -21.05 -42.74 -28.70
C SER A 21 -21.53 -41.38 -28.15
N GLN A 22 -20.70 -40.35 -28.20
CA GLN A 22 -21.02 -39.04 -27.63
C GLN A 22 -21.11 -37.96 -28.72
N TRP A 23 -21.94 -36.95 -28.47
CA TRP A 23 -22.00 -35.75 -29.26
C TRP A 23 -21.07 -34.69 -28.71
N ARG A 24 -20.38 -33.97 -29.56
CA ARG A 24 -19.51 -32.83 -29.21
C ARG A 24 -19.93 -31.59 -29.97
N PHE A 25 -19.73 -30.46 -29.33
CA PHE A 25 -19.89 -29.15 -29.95
C PHE A 25 -18.64 -28.31 -29.75
N LYS A 26 -18.34 -27.44 -30.72
CA LYS A 26 -17.23 -26.50 -30.69
C LYS A 26 -17.66 -25.15 -31.25
N LEU A 27 -17.15 -24.08 -30.67
CA LEU A 27 -17.31 -22.69 -31.10
C LEU A 27 -15.92 -22.08 -31.29
N ALA A 28 -15.65 -21.42 -32.41
CA ALA A 28 -14.45 -20.62 -32.61
C ALA A 28 -14.56 -19.31 -31.83
N VAL A 29 -13.69 -19.09 -30.88
CA VAL A 29 -13.76 -17.94 -29.93
C VAL A 29 -12.62 -16.95 -30.11
N GLY A 30 -11.66 -17.21 -31.01
CA GLY A 30 -10.54 -16.31 -31.28
C GLY A 30 -9.37 -17.00 -31.95
N PHE A 31 -8.26 -16.27 -32.02
CA PHE A 31 -6.99 -16.78 -32.56
C PHE A 31 -5.91 -16.65 -31.47
N ASP A 32 -5.04 -17.62 -31.42
CA ASP A 32 -3.82 -17.53 -30.59
C ASP A 32 -2.91 -16.43 -31.20
N PRO A 33 -2.57 -15.38 -30.42
CA PRO A 33 -1.84 -14.23 -30.95
C PRO A 33 -0.40 -14.57 -31.38
N VAL A 34 0.17 -15.65 -30.86
CA VAL A 34 1.56 -16.07 -31.15
C VAL A 34 1.60 -17.03 -32.33
N THR A 35 0.69 -18.01 -32.36
CA THR A 35 0.69 -19.08 -33.37
C THR A 35 -0.29 -18.87 -34.51
N GLY A 36 -1.19 -17.88 -34.42
CA GLY A 36 -2.25 -17.60 -35.37
C GLY A 36 -3.30 -18.73 -35.50
N LYS A 37 -3.27 -19.74 -34.61
CA LYS A 37 -4.20 -20.88 -34.63
C LYS A 37 -5.56 -20.49 -34.05
N VAL A 38 -6.64 -20.96 -34.65
CA VAL A 38 -8.01 -20.77 -34.14
C VAL A 38 -8.16 -21.46 -32.79
N GLN A 39 -8.71 -20.75 -31.83
CA GLN A 39 -9.03 -21.25 -30.49
C GLN A 39 -10.51 -21.61 -30.44
N TYR A 40 -10.82 -22.71 -29.77
CA TYR A 40 -12.17 -23.25 -29.70
C TYR A 40 -12.62 -23.45 -28.26
N ARG A 41 -13.89 -23.14 -27.99
CA ARG A 41 -14.64 -23.58 -26.79
C ARG A 41 -15.62 -24.67 -27.21
N GLY A 42 -15.86 -25.61 -26.32
CA GLY A 42 -16.82 -26.68 -26.62
C GLY A 42 -16.99 -27.65 -25.45
N GLY A 43 -17.80 -28.67 -25.66
CA GLY A 43 -18.09 -29.65 -24.63
C GLY A 43 -18.66 -30.93 -25.21
N ARG A 44 -19.17 -31.81 -24.36
CA ARG A 44 -19.81 -33.09 -24.67
C ARG A 44 -21.29 -33.03 -24.32
N ALA A 45 -22.09 -33.82 -25.04
CA ALA A 45 -23.51 -34.00 -24.84
C ALA A 45 -23.90 -35.46 -25.13
N THR A 46 -25.02 -35.87 -24.60
CA THR A 46 -25.56 -37.24 -24.79
C THR A 46 -26.34 -37.38 -26.09
N SER A 47 -26.86 -36.26 -26.62
CA SER A 47 -27.62 -36.24 -27.88
C SER A 47 -27.25 -35.05 -28.74
N HIS A 48 -27.60 -35.13 -30.05
CA HIS A 48 -27.43 -34.04 -30.99
C HIS A 48 -28.22 -32.77 -30.56
N ALA A 49 -29.45 -32.95 -30.08
CA ALA A 49 -30.30 -31.86 -29.66
C ALA A 49 -29.68 -31.12 -28.46
N GLU A 50 -29.19 -31.86 -27.47
CA GLU A 50 -28.50 -31.30 -26.31
C GLU A 50 -27.19 -30.55 -26.70
N ALA A 51 -26.43 -31.12 -27.66
CA ALA A 51 -25.21 -30.48 -28.17
C ALA A 51 -25.54 -29.18 -28.88
N THR A 52 -26.60 -29.13 -29.67
CA THR A 52 -27.04 -27.92 -30.38
C THR A 52 -27.52 -26.84 -29.43
N GLU A 53 -28.28 -27.20 -28.38
CA GLU A 53 -28.73 -26.27 -27.37
C GLU A 53 -27.54 -25.66 -26.57
N LYS A 54 -26.62 -26.53 -26.17
CA LYS A 54 -25.39 -26.09 -25.49
C LYS A 54 -24.53 -25.17 -26.37
N LEU A 55 -24.43 -25.47 -27.68
CA LEU A 55 -23.73 -24.61 -28.61
C LEU A 55 -24.43 -23.25 -28.75
N ARG A 56 -25.76 -23.22 -28.87
CA ARG A 56 -26.52 -21.97 -28.98
C ARG A 56 -26.36 -21.09 -27.69
N LYS A 57 -26.38 -21.71 -26.52
CA LYS A 57 -26.07 -21.00 -25.26
C LYS A 57 -24.67 -20.42 -25.27
N LEU A 58 -23.68 -21.22 -25.66
CA LEU A 58 -22.29 -20.77 -25.73
C LEU A 58 -22.10 -19.65 -26.78
N GLN A 59 -22.80 -19.69 -27.90
CA GLN A 59 -22.81 -18.61 -28.90
C GLN A 59 -23.41 -17.32 -28.35
N ALA A 60 -24.53 -17.41 -27.63
CA ALA A 60 -25.16 -16.26 -27.01
C ALA A 60 -24.23 -15.62 -25.95
N GLU A 61 -23.55 -16.43 -25.15
CA GLU A 61 -22.55 -15.96 -24.18
C GLU A 61 -21.34 -15.30 -24.87
N PHE A 62 -20.90 -15.86 -26.01
CA PHE A 62 -19.81 -15.30 -26.80
C PHE A 62 -20.17 -13.94 -27.39
N LEU A 63 -21.36 -13.83 -28.00
CA LEU A 63 -21.89 -12.57 -28.54
C LEU A 63 -22.10 -11.50 -27.44
N ALA A 64 -22.42 -11.95 -26.24
CA ALA A 64 -22.51 -11.08 -25.05
C ALA A 64 -21.14 -10.72 -24.44
N GLY A 65 -20.03 -11.10 -25.07
CA GLY A 65 -18.67 -10.87 -24.56
C GLY A 65 -18.31 -11.66 -23.29
N ARG A 66 -19.09 -12.71 -22.95
CA ARG A 66 -18.90 -13.51 -21.74
C ARG A 66 -18.04 -14.75 -21.91
N VAL A 67 -17.60 -15.03 -23.12
CA VAL A 67 -16.74 -16.18 -23.44
C VAL A 67 -15.37 -15.67 -23.86
N ALA A 68 -14.41 -15.86 -22.98
CA ALA A 68 -13.01 -15.56 -23.28
C ALA A 68 -12.35 -16.70 -24.08
N ALA A 69 -11.35 -16.37 -24.91
CA ALA A 69 -10.49 -17.36 -25.53
C ALA A 69 -9.75 -18.20 -24.47
N PRO A 70 -9.63 -19.54 -24.62
CA PRO A 70 -8.92 -20.36 -23.64
C PRO A 70 -7.44 -20.04 -23.66
N ILE A 71 -6.90 -19.58 -22.54
CA ILE A 71 -5.44 -19.49 -22.36
C ILE A 71 -4.91 -20.89 -22.11
N LYS A 72 -3.88 -21.28 -22.87
CA LYS A 72 -3.08 -22.45 -22.56
C LYS A 72 -2.12 -22.09 -21.42
N GLY A 73 -2.54 -22.25 -20.18
CA GLY A 73 -1.66 -21.99 -19.04
C GLY A 73 -2.37 -22.01 -17.70
N SER A 74 -1.59 -22.18 -16.66
CA SER A 74 -2.05 -22.09 -15.28
C SER A 74 -2.19 -20.63 -14.85
N LEU A 75 -3.03 -20.37 -13.86
CA LEU A 75 -3.15 -19.06 -13.22
C LEU A 75 -1.78 -18.54 -12.70
N GLY A 76 -0.94 -19.46 -12.18
CA GLY A 76 0.40 -19.11 -11.73
C GLY A 76 1.24 -18.50 -12.86
N LYS A 77 1.25 -19.13 -14.04
CA LYS A 77 1.98 -18.59 -15.20
C LYS A 77 1.44 -17.22 -15.62
N PHE A 78 0.11 -17.05 -15.66
CA PHE A 78 -0.50 -15.76 -15.94
C PHE A 78 -0.08 -14.68 -14.93
N LEU A 79 -0.12 -14.99 -13.62
CA LEU A 79 0.27 -14.04 -12.57
C LEU A 79 1.75 -13.66 -12.65
N ASP A 80 2.64 -14.61 -13.01
CA ASP A 80 4.05 -14.37 -13.24
C ASP A 80 4.27 -13.40 -14.41
N GLU A 81 3.63 -13.65 -15.54
CA GLU A 81 3.71 -12.79 -16.73
C GLU A 81 3.08 -11.42 -16.47
N TRP A 82 1.95 -11.38 -15.79
CA TRP A 82 1.25 -10.13 -15.46
C TRP A 82 2.08 -9.23 -14.54
N VAL A 83 2.70 -9.79 -13.49
CA VAL A 83 3.48 -8.97 -12.56
C VAL A 83 4.77 -8.43 -13.19
N GLU A 84 5.40 -9.17 -14.09
CA GLU A 84 6.62 -8.73 -14.79
C GLU A 84 6.29 -7.73 -15.92
N ASN A 85 5.26 -7.98 -16.70
CA ASN A 85 4.99 -7.21 -17.92
C ASN A 85 4.02 -6.04 -17.71
N VAL A 86 3.14 -6.11 -16.68
CA VAL A 86 2.15 -5.07 -16.42
C VAL A 86 2.50 -4.26 -15.16
N ILE A 87 2.83 -4.92 -14.06
CA ILE A 87 3.05 -4.22 -12.79
C ILE A 87 4.44 -3.59 -12.74
N LYS A 88 5.47 -4.31 -13.10
CA LYS A 88 6.87 -3.84 -13.01
C LYS A 88 7.14 -2.55 -13.79
N PRO A 89 6.71 -2.40 -15.06
CA PRO A 89 6.96 -1.16 -15.80
C PRO A 89 6.07 0.01 -15.37
N ASN A 90 4.89 -0.25 -14.80
CA ASN A 90 3.86 0.76 -14.56
C ASN A 90 3.67 1.14 -13.08
N ARG A 91 4.38 0.50 -12.15
CA ARG A 91 4.24 0.75 -10.71
C ARG A 91 5.58 0.96 -10.05
N ALA A 92 5.56 1.67 -8.91
CA ALA A 92 6.75 1.83 -8.10
C ALA A 92 7.34 0.47 -7.69
N ASP A 93 8.68 0.37 -7.67
CA ASP A 93 9.42 -0.84 -7.34
C ASP A 93 8.99 -1.51 -6.01
N ALA A 94 8.68 -0.71 -4.99
CA ALA A 94 8.14 -1.23 -3.74
C ALA A 94 6.78 -1.95 -3.93
N THR A 95 5.91 -1.43 -4.82
CA THR A 95 4.62 -2.06 -5.15
C THR A 95 4.84 -3.34 -5.94
N PHE A 96 5.75 -3.32 -6.91
CA PHE A 96 6.12 -4.52 -7.67
C PHE A 96 6.62 -5.62 -6.73
N ARG A 97 7.59 -5.32 -5.85
CA ARG A 97 8.11 -6.28 -4.86
C ARG A 97 7.03 -6.82 -3.93
N GLN A 98 6.11 -5.98 -3.50
CA GLN A 98 4.99 -6.40 -2.66
C GLN A 98 4.04 -7.34 -3.41
N TYR A 99 3.69 -7.03 -4.66
CA TYR A 99 2.82 -7.86 -5.48
C TYR A 99 3.49 -9.20 -5.77
N ARG A 100 4.76 -9.18 -6.16
CA ARG A 100 5.55 -10.39 -6.40
C ARG A 100 5.55 -11.30 -5.18
N TRP A 101 5.85 -10.74 -4.00
CA TRP A 101 5.84 -11.50 -2.75
C TRP A 101 4.46 -12.09 -2.43
N LEU A 102 3.37 -11.33 -2.61
CA LEU A 102 2.01 -11.81 -2.37
C LEU A 102 1.64 -12.95 -3.34
N ILE A 103 2.04 -12.85 -4.59
CA ILE A 103 1.81 -13.87 -5.62
C ILE A 103 2.56 -15.15 -5.24
N ASP A 104 3.86 -15.05 -4.95
CA ASP A 104 4.73 -16.19 -4.69
C ASP A 104 4.35 -16.92 -3.38
N GLN A 105 4.08 -16.17 -2.32
CA GLN A 105 3.86 -16.75 -1.00
C GLN A 105 2.40 -17.13 -0.74
N HIS A 106 1.44 -16.48 -1.40
CA HIS A 106 0.04 -16.65 -1.04
C HIS A 106 -0.88 -17.09 -2.17
N LEU A 107 -0.58 -16.79 -3.43
CA LEU A 107 -1.45 -17.14 -4.55
C LEU A 107 -0.99 -18.40 -5.28
N ILE A 108 0.23 -18.45 -5.79
CA ILE A 108 0.74 -19.57 -6.58
C ILE A 108 0.65 -20.91 -5.83
N PRO A 109 1.05 -21.03 -4.54
CA PRO A 109 1.00 -22.31 -3.84
C PRO A 109 -0.40 -22.90 -3.68
N HIS A 110 -1.44 -22.05 -3.69
CA HIS A 110 -2.81 -22.47 -3.41
C HIS A 110 -3.72 -22.54 -4.63
N VAL A 111 -3.59 -21.57 -5.53
CA VAL A 111 -4.47 -21.47 -6.70
C VAL A 111 -3.72 -21.47 -8.03
N GLY A 112 -2.40 -21.39 -8.02
CA GLY A 112 -1.58 -21.27 -9.22
C GLY A 112 -1.70 -22.43 -10.21
N LYS A 113 -2.03 -23.64 -9.75
CA LYS A 113 -2.21 -24.81 -10.62
C LYS A 113 -3.55 -24.81 -11.38
N LYS A 114 -4.53 -24.02 -10.95
CA LYS A 114 -5.81 -23.88 -11.64
C LYS A 114 -5.63 -23.13 -12.96
N ARG A 115 -6.53 -23.38 -13.92
CA ARG A 115 -6.62 -22.52 -15.10
C ARG A 115 -7.29 -21.20 -14.69
N ILE A 116 -6.96 -20.11 -15.38
CA ILE A 116 -7.52 -18.80 -15.09
C ILE A 116 -9.05 -18.79 -15.16
N GLU A 117 -9.60 -19.51 -16.13
CA GLU A 117 -11.04 -19.63 -16.37
C GLU A 117 -11.77 -20.52 -15.36
N ASP A 118 -11.05 -21.35 -14.59
CA ASP A 118 -11.63 -22.32 -13.66
C ASP A 118 -11.63 -21.84 -12.20
N LEU A 119 -10.95 -20.72 -11.90
CA LEU A 119 -11.00 -20.13 -10.58
C LEU A 119 -12.39 -19.50 -10.34
N ARG A 120 -13.01 -19.86 -9.23
CA ARG A 120 -14.33 -19.36 -8.84
C ARG A 120 -14.27 -18.63 -7.50
N ARG A 121 -15.25 -17.76 -7.25
CA ARG A 121 -15.38 -17.03 -5.98
C ARG A 121 -15.25 -17.94 -4.74
N PRO A 122 -15.87 -19.14 -4.66
CA PRO A 122 -15.69 -20.04 -3.51
C PRO A 122 -14.25 -20.49 -3.29
N ASP A 123 -13.44 -20.60 -4.35
CA ASP A 123 -12.02 -20.96 -4.21
C ASP A 123 -11.23 -19.83 -3.56
N VAL A 124 -11.49 -18.59 -3.99
CA VAL A 124 -10.86 -17.40 -3.39
C VAL A 124 -11.32 -17.19 -1.97
N GLN A 125 -12.61 -17.43 -1.66
CA GLN A 125 -13.12 -17.36 -0.30
C GLN A 125 -12.44 -18.40 0.61
N ARG A 126 -12.27 -19.63 0.13
CA ARG A 126 -11.55 -20.70 0.86
C ARG A 126 -10.09 -20.32 1.10
N LEU A 127 -9.41 -19.74 0.09
CA LEU A 127 -8.05 -19.23 0.23
C LEU A 127 -7.95 -18.17 1.34
N ILE A 128 -8.84 -17.19 1.33
CA ILE A 128 -8.86 -16.12 2.34
C ILE A 128 -9.13 -16.69 3.73
N SER A 129 -10.09 -17.62 3.87
CA SER A 129 -10.42 -18.28 5.14
C SER A 129 -9.23 -19.11 5.66
N LEU A 130 -8.57 -19.87 4.79
CA LEU A 130 -7.37 -20.64 5.12
C LEU A 130 -6.25 -19.70 5.61
N LYS A 131 -5.98 -18.63 4.89
CA LYS A 131 -4.94 -17.66 5.26
C LYS A 131 -5.28 -16.88 6.54
N ALA A 132 -6.55 -16.69 6.84
CA ALA A 132 -6.99 -16.04 8.09
C ALA A 132 -6.79 -16.93 9.32
N SER A 133 -6.91 -18.26 9.17
CA SER A 133 -6.68 -19.23 10.23
C SER A 133 -5.21 -19.63 10.40
N GLN A 134 -4.41 -19.46 9.36
CA GLN A 134 -3.00 -19.86 9.34
C GLN A 134 -2.18 -18.97 10.27
N THR A 135 -1.46 -19.60 11.19
CA THR A 135 -0.43 -18.96 12.00
C THR A 135 0.89 -18.90 11.25
N VAL A 136 1.58 -17.78 11.34
CA VAL A 136 2.91 -17.59 10.76
C VAL A 136 3.89 -17.55 11.92
N GLN A 137 4.86 -18.43 11.90
CA GLN A 137 5.97 -18.38 12.87
C GLN A 137 6.72 -17.07 12.69
N SER A 138 6.66 -16.22 13.70
CA SER A 138 7.45 -15.01 13.76
C SER A 138 8.78 -15.37 14.42
N ARG A 139 9.88 -15.34 13.67
CA ARG A 139 11.21 -15.45 14.29
C ARG A 139 11.51 -14.14 14.99
N SER A 140 11.73 -14.20 16.31
CA SER A 140 12.34 -13.09 17.06
C SER A 140 13.76 -12.82 16.55
N LYS A 141 14.22 -11.56 16.66
CA LYS A 141 15.61 -11.19 16.33
C LYS A 141 16.64 -11.99 17.14
N ASP A 142 16.27 -12.47 18.31
CA ASP A 142 17.13 -13.16 19.27
C ASP A 142 17.02 -14.69 19.19
N GLY A 143 16.42 -15.22 18.13
CA GLY A 143 16.27 -16.69 17.95
C GLY A 143 15.25 -17.36 18.85
N ALA A 144 14.58 -16.61 19.74
CA ALA A 144 13.49 -17.15 20.56
C ALA A 144 12.19 -17.27 19.74
N ASP A 145 11.42 -18.33 19.98
CA ASP A 145 10.12 -18.53 19.37
C ASP A 145 9.18 -17.38 19.76
N ALA A 146 8.92 -16.49 18.81
CA ALA A 146 7.91 -15.48 19.00
C ALA A 146 6.51 -16.13 18.86
N PRO A 147 5.51 -15.66 19.62
CA PRO A 147 4.18 -16.26 19.57
C PRO A 147 3.63 -16.24 18.13
N ASP A 148 3.07 -17.37 17.74
CA ASP A 148 2.42 -17.58 16.45
C ASP A 148 1.44 -16.46 16.13
N LYS A 149 1.66 -15.76 15.03
CA LYS A 149 0.88 -14.59 14.64
C LYS A 149 0.03 -14.91 13.41
N LYS A 150 -1.27 -14.70 13.50
CA LYS A 150 -2.16 -14.81 12.33
C LYS A 150 -1.86 -13.68 11.33
N LEU A 151 -2.11 -13.95 10.04
CA LEU A 151 -2.02 -12.92 9.03
C LEU A 151 -2.97 -11.76 9.33
N SER A 152 -2.47 -10.54 9.20
CA SER A 152 -3.28 -9.36 9.44
C SER A 152 -4.40 -9.24 8.40
N ARG A 153 -5.54 -8.65 8.79
CA ARG A 153 -6.63 -8.35 7.85
C ARG A 153 -6.14 -7.48 6.68
N SER A 154 -5.16 -6.62 6.91
CA SER A 154 -4.55 -5.80 5.85
C SER A 154 -3.83 -6.67 4.82
N THR A 155 -3.10 -7.69 5.25
CA THR A 155 -2.46 -8.66 4.34
C THR A 155 -3.49 -9.43 3.54
N LEU A 156 -4.57 -9.92 4.18
CA LEU A 156 -5.66 -10.62 3.49
C LEU A 156 -6.34 -9.71 2.45
N ARG A 157 -6.55 -8.43 2.77
CA ARG A 157 -7.08 -7.43 1.84
C ARG A 157 -6.15 -7.25 0.64
N LEU A 158 -4.84 -7.21 0.86
CA LEU A 158 -3.86 -7.08 -0.22
C LEU A 158 -3.81 -8.33 -1.11
N ILE A 159 -3.86 -9.55 -0.54
CA ILE A 159 -3.95 -10.80 -1.33
C ILE A 159 -5.17 -10.76 -2.25
N ARG A 160 -6.35 -10.40 -1.71
CA ARG A 160 -7.56 -10.24 -2.52
C ARG A 160 -7.40 -9.16 -3.58
N ALA A 161 -6.82 -8.01 -3.23
CA ALA A 161 -6.68 -6.87 -4.14
C ALA A 161 -5.74 -7.17 -5.32
N VAL A 162 -4.64 -7.89 -5.09
CA VAL A 162 -3.71 -8.32 -6.16
C VAL A 162 -4.42 -9.26 -7.13
N LEU A 163 -5.13 -10.27 -6.61
CA LEU A 163 -5.88 -11.19 -7.45
C LEU A 163 -7.01 -10.49 -8.20
N HIS A 164 -7.70 -9.55 -7.54
CA HIS A 164 -8.74 -8.74 -8.17
C HIS A 164 -8.18 -7.92 -9.33
N ALA A 165 -7.06 -7.20 -9.13
CA ALA A 165 -6.44 -6.40 -10.17
C ALA A 165 -5.98 -7.24 -11.36
N ALA A 166 -5.37 -8.40 -11.11
CA ALA A 166 -4.94 -9.32 -12.16
C ALA A 166 -6.13 -9.82 -13.00
N TYR A 167 -7.28 -10.11 -12.36
CA TYR A 167 -8.47 -10.53 -13.09
C TYR A 167 -9.20 -9.40 -13.82
N GLU A 168 -9.15 -8.16 -13.34
CA GLU A 168 -9.64 -7.00 -14.12
C GLU A 168 -8.86 -6.84 -15.43
N ASP A 169 -7.54 -7.01 -15.37
CA ASP A 169 -6.71 -6.98 -16.56
C ASP A 169 -7.00 -8.19 -17.46
N ALA A 170 -7.11 -9.40 -16.89
CA ALA A 170 -7.48 -10.60 -17.63
C ALA A 170 -8.84 -10.48 -18.34
N ILE A 171 -9.81 -9.80 -17.73
CA ILE A 171 -11.12 -9.56 -18.37
C ILE A 171 -10.97 -8.58 -19.53
N ARG A 172 -10.19 -7.51 -19.37
CA ARG A 172 -9.92 -6.56 -20.46
C ARG A 172 -9.23 -7.23 -21.65
N ASP A 173 -8.33 -8.17 -21.34
CA ASP A 173 -7.61 -8.93 -22.38
C ASP A 173 -8.42 -10.11 -22.95
N GLY A 174 -9.69 -10.29 -22.52
CA GLY A 174 -10.54 -11.38 -22.97
C GLY A 174 -10.16 -12.77 -22.46
N LEU A 175 -9.36 -12.84 -21.40
CA LEU A 175 -8.81 -14.09 -20.83
C LEU A 175 -9.69 -14.67 -19.72
N ALA A 176 -10.54 -13.84 -19.15
CA ALA A 176 -11.57 -14.23 -18.19
C ALA A 176 -12.86 -13.46 -18.46
N SER A 177 -13.99 -13.99 -18.04
CA SER A 177 -15.30 -13.34 -18.19
C SER A 177 -15.86 -12.81 -16.86
N VAL A 178 -15.32 -13.27 -15.73
CA VAL A 178 -15.78 -12.90 -14.40
C VAL A 178 -14.57 -12.79 -13.47
N ASN A 179 -14.61 -11.82 -12.59
CA ASN A 179 -13.58 -11.66 -11.57
C ASN A 179 -13.95 -12.46 -10.29
N PRO A 180 -13.25 -13.58 -10.00
CA PRO A 180 -13.56 -14.43 -8.85
C PRO A 180 -13.18 -13.79 -7.50
N ALA A 181 -12.38 -12.72 -7.50
CA ALA A 181 -12.00 -11.99 -6.29
C ALA A 181 -13.01 -10.88 -5.93
N SER A 182 -14.02 -10.63 -6.81
CA SER A 182 -15.12 -9.74 -6.50
C SER A 182 -16.00 -10.32 -5.41
N HIS A 183 -16.52 -9.45 -4.53
CA HIS A 183 -17.43 -9.81 -3.43
C HIS A 183 -16.93 -10.92 -2.50
N VAL A 184 -15.61 -11.11 -2.40
CA VAL A 184 -15.00 -12.02 -1.41
C VAL A 184 -14.97 -11.33 -0.05
N GLU A 185 -15.48 -12.01 0.95
CA GLU A 185 -15.57 -11.48 2.31
C GLU A 185 -14.24 -11.60 3.04
N LEU A 186 -13.90 -10.56 3.78
CA LEU A 186 -12.75 -10.52 4.67
C LEU A 186 -13.20 -10.62 6.13
N PRO A 187 -12.40 -11.22 7.03
CA PRO A 187 -12.70 -11.21 8.45
C PRO A 187 -13.00 -9.80 8.96
N LYS A 188 -13.91 -9.68 9.93
CA LYS A 188 -14.23 -8.38 10.54
C LYS A 188 -12.97 -7.69 11.07
N ALA A 189 -12.89 -6.38 10.86
CA ALA A 189 -11.79 -5.59 11.41
C ALA A 189 -11.99 -5.42 12.92
N VAL A 190 -11.00 -5.80 13.70
CA VAL A 190 -10.91 -5.30 15.07
C VAL A 190 -10.32 -3.89 14.97
N LYS A 191 -11.13 -2.87 15.22
CA LYS A 191 -10.66 -1.49 15.29
C LYS A 191 -9.75 -1.37 16.50
N GLN A 192 -8.46 -1.27 16.30
CA GLN A 192 -7.54 -0.86 17.36
C GLN A 192 -7.54 0.67 17.40
N ALA A 193 -7.66 1.23 18.59
CA ALA A 193 -7.48 2.67 18.76
C ALA A 193 -6.11 3.09 18.23
N PRO A 194 -6.01 4.23 17.54
CA PRO A 194 -4.74 4.73 17.07
C PRO A 194 -3.83 4.98 18.28
N VAL A 195 -2.64 4.39 18.27
CA VAL A 195 -1.65 4.59 19.34
C VAL A 195 -0.89 5.86 19.01
N SER A 196 -1.15 6.92 19.77
CA SER A 196 -0.34 8.14 19.83
C SER A 196 0.22 8.30 21.24
N LEU A 197 1.31 9.04 21.38
CA LEU A 197 1.84 9.44 22.69
C LEU A 197 1.03 10.63 23.22
N THR A 198 0.91 10.71 24.55
CA THR A 198 0.43 11.93 25.21
C THR A 198 1.49 13.04 25.12
N PRO A 199 1.15 14.32 25.42
CA PRO A 199 2.14 15.39 25.47
C PRO A 199 3.31 15.08 26.44
N GLU A 200 3.02 14.49 27.60
CA GLU A 200 3.99 14.09 28.58
C GLU A 200 4.90 12.96 28.12
N GLU A 201 4.32 11.92 27.48
CA GLU A 201 5.08 10.82 26.90
C GLU A 201 5.98 11.33 25.75
N ALA A 202 5.49 12.23 24.90
CA ALA A 202 6.27 12.82 23.82
C ALA A 202 7.44 13.67 24.35
N ARG A 203 7.22 14.43 25.42
CA ARG A 203 8.28 15.22 26.10
C ARG A 203 9.35 14.28 26.66
N LYS A 204 8.98 13.26 27.44
CA LYS A 204 9.93 12.27 27.98
C LYS A 204 10.76 11.61 26.88
N LEU A 205 10.14 11.30 25.74
CA LEU A 205 10.84 10.71 24.60
C LEU A 205 11.85 11.70 24.00
N LEU A 206 11.49 12.98 23.82
CA LEU A 206 12.39 14.01 23.29
C LEU A 206 13.51 14.35 24.27
N ASP A 207 13.25 14.34 25.60
CA ASP A 207 14.27 14.49 26.62
C ASP A 207 15.30 13.36 26.57
N ALA A 208 14.86 12.11 26.44
CA ALA A 208 15.75 10.97 26.21
C ALA A 208 16.51 11.09 24.88
N ALA A 209 15.83 11.56 23.83
CA ALA A 209 16.41 11.74 22.50
C ALA A 209 17.50 12.84 22.48
N SER A 210 17.42 13.84 23.34
CA SER A 210 18.44 14.91 23.49
C SER A 210 19.83 14.36 23.83
N GLN A 211 19.90 13.22 24.51
CA GLN A 211 21.13 12.52 24.89
C GLN A 211 21.54 11.43 23.90
N SER A 212 20.84 11.30 22.77
CA SER A 212 21.10 10.29 21.75
C SER A 212 22.08 10.76 20.67
N ASP A 213 22.44 9.86 19.78
CA ASP A 213 23.30 10.15 18.62
C ASP A 213 22.66 11.07 17.56
N LEU A 214 21.33 11.30 17.64
CA LEU A 214 20.55 11.99 16.60
C LEU A 214 19.51 12.97 17.20
N PRO A 215 19.87 13.85 18.13
CA PRO A 215 18.90 14.70 18.83
C PRO A 215 18.13 15.62 17.86
N GLU A 216 18.82 16.23 16.89
CA GLU A 216 18.21 17.15 15.93
C GLU A 216 17.23 16.41 14.99
N PHE A 217 17.55 15.18 14.61
CA PHE A 217 16.69 14.35 13.77
C PHE A 217 15.36 14.03 14.47
N TRP A 218 15.40 13.66 15.75
CA TRP A 218 14.20 13.35 16.51
C TRP A 218 13.34 14.59 16.73
N ASN A 219 13.93 15.71 17.09
CA ASN A 219 13.23 16.99 17.19
C ASN A 219 12.58 17.35 15.85
N PHE A 220 13.32 17.25 14.74
CA PHE A 220 12.79 17.50 13.41
C PHE A 220 11.59 16.59 13.10
N LEU A 221 11.72 15.28 13.32
CA LEU A 221 10.67 14.30 13.02
C LEU A 221 9.38 14.57 13.79
N PHE A 222 9.49 14.90 15.08
CA PHE A 222 8.33 15.17 15.95
C PHE A 222 7.71 16.55 15.71
N MET A 223 8.51 17.57 15.49
CA MET A 223 8.01 18.94 15.27
C MET A 223 7.39 19.14 13.88
N THR A 224 7.89 18.44 12.86
CA THR A 224 7.39 18.57 11.49
C THR A 224 6.36 17.51 11.10
N GLY A 225 6.31 16.39 11.81
CA GLY A 225 5.45 15.27 11.47
C GLY A 225 5.70 14.70 10.06
N THR A 226 6.90 14.89 9.50
CA THR A 226 7.27 14.37 8.18
C THR A 226 7.27 12.83 8.14
N ARG A 227 7.15 12.23 6.93
CA ARG A 227 7.37 10.80 6.79
C ARG A 227 8.84 10.47 7.04
N LEU A 228 9.14 9.29 7.58
CA LEU A 228 10.52 8.88 7.85
C LEU A 228 11.45 9.06 6.64
N ALA A 229 11.03 8.60 5.47
CA ALA A 229 11.84 8.73 4.26
C ALA A 229 12.05 10.19 3.82
N GLU A 230 11.07 11.06 4.06
CA GLU A 230 11.17 12.51 3.83
C GLU A 230 12.16 13.14 4.81
N ALA A 231 12.02 12.86 6.12
CA ALA A 231 12.94 13.36 7.14
C ALA A 231 14.39 12.94 6.88
N CYS A 232 14.62 11.67 6.54
CA CYS A 232 15.95 11.18 6.18
C CYS A 232 16.50 11.80 4.88
N GLY A 233 15.63 12.33 4.02
CA GLY A 233 16.00 12.91 2.72
C GLY A 233 16.08 14.44 2.71
N VAL A 234 15.95 15.13 3.85
CA VAL A 234 16.12 16.58 3.90
C VAL A 234 17.56 16.95 3.60
N ARG A 235 17.74 17.97 2.75
CA ARG A 235 19.06 18.48 2.33
C ARG A 235 19.28 19.89 2.84
N TRP A 236 20.52 20.27 3.02
CA TRP A 236 20.86 21.64 3.47
C TRP A 236 20.32 22.72 2.53
N GLN A 237 20.25 22.48 1.24
CA GLN A 237 19.66 23.40 0.26
C GLN A 237 18.15 23.56 0.37
N ASP A 238 17.47 22.63 1.04
CA ASP A 238 16.03 22.67 1.26
C ASP A 238 15.66 23.46 2.55
N VAL A 239 16.66 23.86 3.38
CA VAL A 239 16.49 24.63 4.62
C VAL A 239 16.78 26.09 4.34
N ASP A 240 15.76 26.94 4.46
CA ASP A 240 15.89 28.38 4.43
C ASP A 240 15.96 28.91 5.87
N PHE A 241 17.16 29.29 6.31
CA PHE A 241 17.40 29.80 7.66
C PHE A 241 16.88 31.22 7.89
N ASP A 242 16.73 32.02 6.83
CA ASP A 242 16.25 33.41 6.90
C ASP A 242 14.72 33.42 6.96
N ALA A 243 14.07 32.63 6.12
CA ALA A 243 12.61 32.47 6.16
C ALA A 243 12.13 31.53 7.29
N GLY A 244 13.04 30.81 7.96
CA GLY A 244 12.69 29.83 8.98
C GLY A 244 11.88 28.67 8.46
N THR A 245 12.17 28.18 7.26
CA THR A 245 11.38 27.13 6.62
C THR A 245 12.23 25.96 6.10
N VAL A 246 11.58 24.83 5.89
CA VAL A 246 12.16 23.69 5.18
C VAL A 246 11.22 23.20 4.09
N SER A 247 11.75 22.99 2.89
CA SER A 247 11.03 22.42 1.76
C SER A 247 11.17 20.90 1.73
N ILE A 248 10.06 20.19 1.83
CA ILE A 248 10.05 18.73 1.67
C ILE A 248 9.93 18.42 0.17
N SER A 249 11.09 18.30 -0.47
CA SER A 249 11.27 18.22 -1.92
C SER A 249 11.58 16.81 -2.42
N GLY A 250 11.93 15.87 -1.50
CA GLY A 250 12.30 14.52 -1.86
C GLY A 250 12.29 13.56 -0.67
N GLN A 251 12.84 12.40 -0.88
CA GLN A 251 12.85 11.33 0.10
C GLN A 251 14.04 10.40 -0.08
N LEU A 252 14.52 9.79 0.99
CA LEU A 252 15.59 8.78 0.96
C LEU A 252 14.97 7.39 0.91
N LEU A 253 15.18 6.67 -0.19
CA LEU A 253 14.66 5.32 -0.39
C LEU A 253 15.79 4.34 -0.71
N ARG A 254 15.57 3.07 -0.36
CA ARG A 254 16.48 2.00 -0.74
C ARG A 254 16.12 1.50 -2.16
N LYS A 255 17.02 1.78 -3.12
CA LYS A 255 16.96 1.27 -4.49
C LYS A 255 18.18 0.37 -4.70
N ASP A 256 17.97 -0.85 -5.21
CA ASP A 256 19.04 -1.81 -5.47
C ASP A 256 20.05 -1.98 -4.29
N ARG A 257 19.50 -2.06 -3.07
CA ARG A 257 20.24 -2.13 -1.78
C ARG A 257 21.01 -0.86 -1.39
N VAL A 258 20.99 0.19 -2.20
CA VAL A 258 21.62 1.48 -1.92
C VAL A 258 20.59 2.49 -1.45
N LEU A 259 20.92 3.30 -0.44
CA LEU A 259 20.10 4.43 -0.02
C LEU A 259 20.31 5.57 -1.00
N THR A 260 19.25 5.89 -1.75
CA THR A 260 19.28 6.88 -2.84
C THR A 260 18.28 7.98 -2.54
N TYR A 261 18.69 9.23 -2.73
CA TYR A 261 17.78 10.36 -2.72
C TYR A 261 16.91 10.32 -4.00
N ILE A 262 15.62 10.39 -3.81
CA ILE A 262 14.64 10.44 -4.90
C ILE A 262 13.90 11.77 -4.80
N PRO A 263 14.04 12.66 -5.81
CA PRO A 263 13.26 13.88 -5.89
C PRO A 263 11.75 13.58 -5.94
N GLY A 264 10.96 14.47 -5.34
CA GLY A 264 9.52 14.28 -5.21
C GLY A 264 9.13 13.44 -4.00
N THR A 265 7.90 13.62 -3.57
CA THR A 265 7.30 12.88 -2.46
C THR A 265 6.34 11.83 -3.02
N LYS A 266 5.88 10.90 -2.17
CA LYS A 266 4.89 9.88 -2.57
C LYS A 266 3.61 10.46 -3.19
N THR A 267 3.28 11.71 -2.87
CA THR A 267 2.12 12.43 -3.39
C THR A 267 2.48 13.46 -4.46
N ASN A 268 3.74 13.51 -4.87
CA ASN A 268 4.31 14.48 -5.82
C ASN A 268 4.07 15.96 -5.44
N GLN A 269 3.81 16.24 -4.16
CA GLN A 269 3.60 17.59 -3.65
C GLN A 269 4.81 18.02 -2.83
N ILE A 270 5.48 19.06 -3.33
CA ILE A 270 6.47 19.82 -2.55
C ILE A 270 5.68 20.68 -1.56
N ARG A 271 6.10 20.66 -0.29
CA ARG A 271 5.50 21.51 0.74
C ARG A 271 6.59 22.17 1.57
N SER A 272 6.37 23.42 1.93
CA SER A 272 7.20 24.15 2.87
C SER A 272 6.60 24.06 4.27
N LEU A 273 7.44 23.82 5.26
CA LEU A 273 7.09 23.74 6.67
C LEU A 273 7.86 24.82 7.43
N HIS A 274 7.15 25.56 8.30
CA HIS A 274 7.82 26.47 9.23
C HIS A 274 8.50 25.70 10.36
N LEU A 275 9.73 26.11 10.67
CA LEU A 275 10.52 25.57 11.76
C LEU A 275 10.52 26.55 12.93
N VAL A 276 10.39 26.02 14.14
CA VAL A 276 10.52 26.84 15.35
C VAL A 276 11.99 27.21 15.57
N GLU A 277 12.25 28.39 16.19
CA GLU A 277 13.61 28.92 16.33
C GLU A 277 14.55 27.98 17.10
N SER A 278 14.04 27.23 18.06
CA SER A 278 14.84 26.23 18.80
C SER A 278 15.38 25.13 17.84
N LEU A 279 14.58 24.68 16.87
CA LEU A 279 15.01 23.68 15.89
C LEU A 279 15.95 24.29 14.84
N LEU A 280 15.71 25.55 14.42
CA LEU A 280 16.62 26.29 13.51
C LEU A 280 18.00 26.44 14.14
N SER A 281 18.07 26.81 15.43
CA SER A 281 19.34 26.92 16.17
C SER A 281 20.07 25.58 16.23
N GLN A 282 19.36 24.48 16.48
CA GLN A 282 19.95 23.13 16.44
C GLN A 282 20.48 22.78 15.05
N LEU A 283 19.74 23.09 13.99
CA LEU A 283 20.18 22.84 12.61
C LEU A 283 21.39 23.71 12.22
N ARG A 284 21.47 24.96 12.67
CA ARG A 284 22.67 25.83 12.47
C ARG A 284 23.87 25.21 13.17
N ALA A 285 23.73 24.76 14.41
CA ALA A 285 24.80 24.11 15.15
C ALA A 285 25.24 22.79 14.48
N LEU A 286 24.30 21.96 14.02
CA LEU A 286 24.59 20.73 13.29
C LEU A 286 25.34 21.02 11.98
N LYS A 287 24.93 22.04 11.22
CA LYS A 287 25.60 22.45 9.98
C LYS A 287 27.03 22.87 10.24
N SER A 288 27.27 23.70 11.26
CA SER A 288 28.60 24.14 11.68
C SER A 288 29.45 22.97 12.12
N LYS A 289 28.92 22.05 12.91
CA LYS A 289 29.61 20.82 13.34
C LYS A 289 30.04 19.98 12.13
N GLN A 290 29.14 19.68 11.20
CA GLN A 290 29.43 18.89 9.99
C GLN A 290 30.52 19.57 9.13
N LEU A 291 30.49 20.90 9.03
CA LEU A 291 31.51 21.66 8.30
C LEU A 291 32.90 21.54 8.96
N VAL A 292 32.96 21.67 10.29
CA VAL A 292 34.23 21.53 11.05
C VAL A 292 34.77 20.11 10.98
N GLU A 293 33.90 19.11 11.06
CA GLU A 293 34.27 17.70 10.95
C GLU A 293 34.60 17.25 9.52
N GLY A 294 34.45 18.12 8.53
CA GLY A 294 34.71 17.80 7.12
C GLY A 294 33.75 16.77 6.54
N VAL A 295 32.57 16.66 7.09
CA VAL A 295 31.55 15.70 6.59
C VAL A 295 31.12 16.12 5.21
N SER A 296 31.42 15.29 4.20
CA SER A 296 31.05 15.49 2.81
C SER A 296 30.02 14.45 2.40
N GLU A 297 28.77 14.84 2.25
CA GLU A 297 27.70 14.02 1.68
C GLU A 297 27.31 14.63 0.32
N PRO A 298 27.40 13.88 -0.81
CA PRO A 298 27.31 14.44 -2.17
C PRO A 298 26.02 15.20 -2.48
N GLU A 299 24.92 14.82 -1.85
CA GLU A 299 23.61 15.44 -2.07
C GLU A 299 23.24 16.42 -0.96
N GLY A 300 24.13 16.65 0.00
CA GLY A 300 23.93 17.59 1.10
C GLY A 300 22.83 17.17 2.08
N ILE A 301 22.67 15.87 2.32
CA ILE A 301 21.70 15.33 3.30
C ILE A 301 22.05 15.86 4.69
N VAL A 302 21.02 16.40 5.38
CA VAL A 302 21.17 17.03 6.71
C VAL A 302 21.46 15.99 7.79
N PHE A 303 20.68 14.91 7.84
CA PHE A 303 20.73 13.95 8.94
C PHE A 303 21.50 12.70 8.53
N LEU A 304 22.64 12.53 9.17
CA LEU A 304 23.55 11.40 8.97
C LEU A 304 23.69 10.60 10.26
N ASN A 305 24.09 9.35 10.13
CA ASN A 305 24.42 8.55 11.32
C ASN A 305 25.79 8.99 11.91
N PRO A 306 26.19 8.50 13.09
CA PRO A 306 27.47 8.88 13.72
C PRO A 306 28.73 8.61 12.87
N TYR A 307 28.60 7.83 11.81
CA TYR A 307 29.68 7.51 10.86
C TYR A 307 29.65 8.38 9.60
N GLY A 308 28.84 9.47 9.56
CA GLY A 308 28.70 10.34 8.42
C GLY A 308 27.94 9.73 7.23
N ARG A 309 27.19 8.64 7.45
CA ARG A 309 26.43 7.94 6.38
C ARG A 309 24.93 8.23 6.47
N ARG A 310 24.23 8.12 5.34
CA ARG A 310 22.77 8.26 5.25
C ARG A 310 22.04 7.37 6.24
N LEU A 311 21.00 7.89 6.85
CA LEU A 311 20.17 7.16 7.81
C LEU A 311 19.38 6.04 7.13
N ASP A 312 19.66 4.79 7.50
CA ASP A 312 18.85 3.65 7.09
C ASP A 312 17.51 3.66 7.85
N PRO A 313 16.36 3.53 7.16
CA PRO A 313 15.06 3.46 7.83
C PRO A 313 14.93 2.33 8.87
N LYS A 314 15.70 1.24 8.73
CA LYS A 314 15.74 0.18 9.75
C LYS A 314 16.50 0.66 10.99
N PHE A 315 17.67 1.27 10.81
CA PHE A 315 18.44 1.86 11.91
C PHE A 315 17.60 2.86 12.72
N VAL A 316 16.90 3.77 12.03
CA VAL A 316 16.03 4.75 12.69
C VAL A 316 14.90 4.08 13.48
N ARG A 317 14.28 3.03 12.94
CA ARG A 317 13.24 2.29 13.68
C ARG A 317 13.77 1.59 14.92
N ASP A 318 14.95 0.98 14.81
CA ASP A 318 15.57 0.28 15.94
C ASP A 318 15.95 1.30 17.03
N ARG A 319 16.55 2.45 16.67
CA ARG A 319 16.86 3.53 17.60
C ARG A 319 15.63 4.18 18.26
N LEU A 320 14.55 4.37 17.51
CA LEU A 320 13.30 4.87 18.10
C LEU A 320 12.73 3.91 19.15
N ALA A 321 12.82 2.61 18.90
CA ALA A 321 12.37 1.62 19.87
C ALA A 321 13.22 1.65 21.16
N GLU A 322 14.54 1.77 21.02
CA GLU A 322 15.46 1.93 22.16
C GLU A 322 15.16 3.21 22.97
N LEU A 323 14.92 4.32 22.29
CA LEU A 323 14.54 5.59 22.93
C LEU A 323 13.21 5.48 23.67
N CYS A 324 12.21 4.82 23.09
CA CYS A 324 10.94 4.61 23.77
C CYS A 324 11.10 3.79 25.06
N ILE A 325 11.96 2.78 25.05
CA ILE A 325 12.28 1.97 26.23
C ILE A 325 13.01 2.84 27.28
N ALA A 326 14.03 3.59 26.87
CA ALA A 326 14.79 4.46 27.77
C ALA A 326 13.92 5.56 28.41
N ALA A 327 12.97 6.12 27.66
CA ALA A 327 12.03 7.12 28.16
C ALA A 327 10.87 6.51 28.97
N ASN A 328 10.80 5.19 29.11
CA ASN A 328 9.69 4.47 29.73
C ASN A 328 8.31 4.84 29.14
N VAL A 329 8.24 4.90 27.79
CA VAL A 329 7.00 5.14 27.05
C VAL A 329 6.69 3.97 26.12
N LYS A 330 5.47 3.93 25.59
CA LYS A 330 5.06 2.89 24.62
C LYS A 330 5.97 2.90 23.40
N VAL A 331 6.44 1.72 22.99
CA VAL A 331 7.21 1.58 21.75
C VAL A 331 6.35 1.93 20.54
N ILE A 332 6.74 2.98 19.83
CA ILE A 332 6.07 3.46 18.64
C ILE A 332 6.95 3.31 17.40
N SER A 333 6.31 3.24 16.23
CA SER A 333 7.01 3.32 14.94
C SER A 333 7.14 4.79 14.49
N PRO A 334 8.06 5.13 13.55
CA PRO A 334 8.15 6.49 13.00
C PRO A 334 6.83 6.99 12.38
N HIS A 335 6.01 6.09 11.86
CA HIS A 335 4.69 6.47 11.38
C HIS A 335 3.75 6.86 12.53
N LYS A 336 3.85 6.19 13.67
CA LYS A 336 3.11 6.56 14.89
C LYS A 336 3.67 7.84 15.54
N ALA A 337 4.98 8.13 15.41
CA ALA A 337 5.55 9.41 15.80
C ALA A 337 4.91 10.57 14.98
N ARG A 338 4.79 10.40 13.68
CA ARG A 338 4.05 11.35 12.83
C ARG A 338 2.56 11.45 13.23
N HIS A 339 1.90 10.36 13.61
CA HIS A 339 0.54 10.38 14.15
C HIS A 339 0.48 11.18 15.45
N THR A 340 1.46 10.99 16.34
CA THR A 340 1.58 11.76 17.59
C THR A 340 1.69 13.25 17.29
N ALA A 341 2.61 13.67 16.41
CA ALA A 341 2.77 15.07 15.99
C ALA A 341 1.44 15.66 15.48
N ALA A 342 0.74 14.92 14.65
CA ALA A 342 -0.55 15.33 14.11
C ALA A 342 -1.65 15.45 15.17
N THR A 343 -1.72 14.48 16.09
CA THR A 343 -2.69 14.48 17.19
C THR A 343 -2.45 15.67 18.13
N LEU A 344 -1.19 15.91 18.48
CA LEU A 344 -0.80 17.04 19.34
C LEU A 344 -1.07 18.39 18.67
N ALA A 345 -0.72 18.53 17.37
CA ALA A 345 -0.99 19.74 16.61
C ALA A 345 -2.51 20.02 16.51
N HIS A 346 -3.33 19.00 16.25
CA HIS A 346 -4.78 19.15 16.24
C HIS A 346 -5.34 19.50 17.62
N ALA A 347 -4.87 18.84 18.68
CA ALA A 347 -5.30 19.15 20.02
C ALA A 347 -4.93 20.59 20.45
N ALA A 348 -3.79 21.10 19.96
CA ALA A 348 -3.36 22.46 20.25
C ALA A 348 -4.12 23.53 19.46
N THR A 349 -4.40 23.30 18.18
CA THR A 349 -4.95 24.31 17.25
C THR A 349 -6.44 24.16 16.97
N GLY A 350 -7.00 22.95 17.02
CA GLY A 350 -8.33 22.63 16.53
C GLY A 350 -8.46 22.65 15.00
N ASP A 351 -7.41 23.06 14.27
CA ASP A 351 -7.45 23.22 12.81
C ASP A 351 -6.98 21.96 12.06
N ILE A 352 -7.93 21.19 11.57
CA ILE A 352 -7.66 19.97 10.80
C ILE A 352 -7.00 20.27 9.42
N HIS A 353 -7.27 21.44 8.84
CA HIS A 353 -6.69 21.84 7.56
C HIS A 353 -5.22 22.23 7.70
N ALA A 354 -4.88 22.94 8.78
CA ALA A 354 -3.48 23.22 9.11
C ALA A 354 -2.70 21.92 9.34
N VAL A 355 -3.26 20.97 10.09
CA VAL A 355 -2.66 19.64 10.31
C VAL A 355 -2.54 18.86 9.01
N GLN A 356 -3.54 18.91 8.12
CA GLN A 356 -3.47 18.28 6.81
C GLN A 356 -2.33 18.83 5.96
N LYS A 357 -2.15 20.17 5.94
CA LYS A 357 -1.05 20.83 5.23
C LYS A 357 0.30 20.45 5.82
N LEU A 358 0.44 20.45 7.15
CA LEU A 358 1.64 19.99 7.85
C LEU A 358 2.03 18.59 7.41
N LEU A 359 1.08 17.67 7.39
CA LEU A 359 1.32 16.28 7.02
C LEU A 359 1.50 16.07 5.50
N GLY A 360 0.98 16.94 4.65
CA GLY A 360 0.93 16.73 3.19
C GLY A 360 0.02 15.55 2.82
N HIS A 361 -1.17 15.49 3.42
CA HIS A 361 -2.21 14.53 3.02
C HIS A 361 -3.01 15.10 1.85
N SER A 362 -3.14 14.32 0.78
CA SER A 362 -3.91 14.70 -0.41
C SER A 362 -5.43 14.72 -0.17
N GLN A 363 -5.92 14.05 0.86
CA GLN A 363 -7.34 13.97 1.22
C GLN A 363 -7.54 14.26 2.71
N VAL A 364 -8.52 15.11 3.00
CA VAL A 364 -8.92 15.46 4.38
C VAL A 364 -9.44 14.23 5.14
N SER A 365 -10.11 13.31 4.45
CA SER A 365 -10.62 12.06 5.04
C SER A 365 -9.53 11.24 5.72
N LEU A 366 -8.31 11.21 5.18
CA LEU A 366 -7.16 10.52 5.81
C LEU A 366 -6.76 11.15 7.14
N THR A 367 -6.98 12.46 7.28
CA THR A 367 -6.75 13.19 8.53
C THR A 367 -7.97 13.06 9.46
N ALA A 368 -9.18 13.16 8.92
CA ALA A 368 -10.43 13.05 9.68
C ALA A 368 -10.64 11.65 10.29
N ASP A 369 -10.30 10.58 9.57
CA ASP A 369 -10.38 9.20 10.08
C ASP A 369 -9.47 8.95 11.29
N LEU A 370 -8.40 9.73 11.43
CA LEU A 370 -7.50 9.69 12.60
C LEU A 370 -8.10 10.39 13.82
N TYR A 371 -8.98 11.37 13.62
CA TYR A 371 -9.55 12.25 14.64
C TYR A 371 -11.05 12.06 14.83
N GLY A 372 -11.69 11.09 14.17
CA GLY A 372 -13.11 10.80 14.26
C GLY A 372 -13.66 10.48 15.67
N HIS A 373 -12.76 10.38 16.64
CA HIS A 373 -13.06 10.43 18.06
C HIS A 373 -12.59 11.82 18.58
N SER A 374 -13.32 12.89 18.19
CA SER A 374 -13.07 14.22 18.77
C SER A 374 -13.06 14.09 20.28
N SER A 375 -11.92 14.46 20.88
CA SER A 375 -11.79 14.44 22.35
C SER A 375 -12.90 15.31 22.93
N SER A 376 -13.42 14.96 24.10
CA SER A 376 -14.39 15.79 24.83
C SER A 376 -13.87 17.24 24.99
N ILE A 377 -12.55 17.44 24.97
CA ILE A 377 -11.86 18.73 24.98
C ILE A 377 -12.13 19.55 23.71
N ALA A 378 -12.13 18.94 22.52
CA ALA A 378 -12.43 19.66 21.28
C ALA A 378 -13.89 20.07 21.20
N GLN A 379 -14.81 19.21 21.64
CA GLN A 379 -16.25 19.55 21.75
C GLN A 379 -16.48 20.69 22.75
N LYS A 380 -15.80 20.68 23.90
CA LYS A 380 -15.89 21.75 24.91
C LYS A 380 -15.36 23.07 24.37
N ARG A 381 -14.24 23.07 23.62
CA ARG A 381 -13.71 24.29 22.96
C ARG A 381 -14.68 24.86 21.93
N VAL A 382 -15.32 24.01 21.12
CA VAL A 382 -16.35 24.46 20.15
C VAL A 382 -17.55 25.05 20.88
N ALA A 383 -18.04 24.40 21.94
CA ALA A 383 -19.15 24.90 22.74
C ALA A 383 -18.82 26.26 23.38
N ASN A 384 -17.63 26.39 24.00
CA ASN A 384 -17.19 27.66 24.62
C ASN A 384 -17.01 28.78 23.56
N ALA A 385 -16.43 28.44 22.38
CA ALA A 385 -16.28 29.41 21.28
C ALA A 385 -17.63 29.89 20.75
N LEU A 386 -18.60 29.00 20.62
CA LEU A 386 -19.98 29.35 20.23
C LEU A 386 -20.65 30.23 21.27
N GLU A 387 -20.48 29.91 22.55
CA GLU A 387 -21.03 30.69 23.65
C GLU A 387 -20.44 32.11 23.67
N GLN A 388 -19.09 32.25 23.51
CA GLN A 388 -18.42 33.55 23.40
C GLN A 388 -18.94 34.38 22.20
N LEU A 389 -19.22 33.76 21.07
CA LEU A 389 -19.67 34.44 19.86
C LEU A 389 -21.14 34.81 19.92
N ILE A 390 -22.00 33.98 20.55
CA ILE A 390 -23.46 34.13 20.54
C ILE A 390 -23.93 34.90 21.78
N ASN A 391 -23.25 34.70 22.93
CA ASN A 391 -23.64 35.33 24.23
C ASN A 391 -22.41 36.00 24.91
N PRO A 392 -21.81 37.03 24.32
CA PRO A 392 -20.62 37.69 24.87
C PRO A 392 -20.81 38.28 26.27
N SER A 393 -22.05 38.61 26.63
CA SER A 393 -22.40 39.20 27.93
C SER A 393 -22.36 38.23 29.13
N HIS A 394 -22.25 36.93 28.89
CA HIS A 394 -22.13 35.94 30.00
C HIS A 394 -20.69 35.70 30.43
N TYR A 395 -19.71 35.95 29.56
CA TYR A 395 -18.28 35.67 29.82
C TYR A 395 -17.59 36.77 30.65
N ASP A 396 -18.09 38.02 30.54
CA ASP A 396 -17.53 39.17 31.29
C ASP A 396 -17.98 39.24 32.77
N ARG A 397 -18.83 38.30 33.24
CA ARG A 397 -19.31 38.28 34.63
C ARG A 397 -18.57 37.28 35.55
N GLU A 398 -17.73 36.42 35.01
CA GLU A 398 -17.01 35.38 35.78
C GLU A 398 -15.46 35.57 35.78
N ASN A 399 -14.91 36.65 35.22
CA ASN A 399 -13.55 37.12 35.35
C ASN A 399 -13.54 38.53 35.90
#